data_9426b25d975b45fb58c59269624e1124
#
_entry.id   9426b25d975b45fb58c59269624e1124
#
_cell.length_a   1.000
_cell.length_b   1.000
_cell.length_c   1.000
_cell.angle_alpha   90.00
_cell.angle_beta   90.00
_cell.angle_gamma   90.00
#
_symmetry.space_group_name_H-M   'P 1'
#
loop_
_entity.id
_entity.type
_entity.pdbx_description
1 polymer ?
#
loop_
_entity_poly.entity_id
_entity_poly.type
_entity_poly.pdbx_seq_one_letter_code
_entity_poly.pdbx_strand_id
1 'polypeptide(L)' 'MGKNMENYKFVKPYEMPQGTVPVGSTLLLMNGVVYFDNGMVPETYQAAFSNLIAKEKKTGYNYLRPYTPLFNKV' A
#
# COMPACT_ATOMS: atom_id res chain seq x y z
N MET A 1 -4.69 -3.40 21.01
CA MET A 1 -4.32 -3.33 20.78
C MET A 1 -4.15 -3.37 19.78
N GLY A 2 -4.14 -3.43 19.21
CA GLY A 2 -3.82 -3.62 18.20
C GLY A 2 -4.21 -2.95 17.09
N LYS A 3 -3.75 -2.01 16.65
CA LYS A 3 -4.06 -1.52 15.55
C LYS A 3 -3.39 -2.13 14.52
N ASN A 4 -3.73 -2.79 13.59
CA ASN A 4 -3.14 -3.37 12.50
C ASN A 4 -3.02 -2.37 11.42
N MET A 5 -2.02 -1.55 11.50
CA MET A 5 -1.81 -0.53 10.52
C MET A 5 -0.46 -0.74 9.89
N GLU A 6 -0.40 -0.91 8.61
CA GLU A 6 0.85 -1.14 7.89
C GLU A 6 0.96 -0.17 6.75
N ASN A 7 2.09 0.50 6.67
CA ASN A 7 2.33 1.45 5.59
C ASN A 7 3.36 0.91 4.64
N TYR A 8 3.13 1.12 3.35
CA TYR A 8 4.05 0.68 2.33
C TYR A 8 4.25 1.79 1.31
N LYS A 9 5.37 1.76 0.64
CA LYS A 9 5.66 2.74 -0.37
C LYS A 9 6.09 2.02 -1.63
N PHE A 10 5.62 2.46 -2.78
CA PHE A 10 5.98 1.85 -4.03
C PHE A 10 7.39 2.28 -4.42
N VAL A 11 8.23 1.30 -4.69
CA VAL A 11 9.60 1.58 -5.13
C VAL A 11 9.78 1.29 -6.60
N LYS A 12 8.73 0.81 -7.26
CA LYS A 12 8.74 0.60 -8.70
C LYS A 12 7.37 0.96 -9.23
N PRO A 13 7.27 1.40 -10.46
CA PRO A 13 5.96 1.71 -11.02
C PRO A 13 5.14 0.44 -11.10
N TYR A 14 3.87 0.54 -10.80
CA TYR A 14 3.00 -0.63 -10.82
C TYR A 14 1.90 -0.37 -11.84
N GLU A 15 1.83 -1.19 -12.86
CA GLU A 15 0.85 -1.00 -13.89
C GLU A 15 -0.47 -1.64 -13.59
N MET A 16 -1.53 -0.88 -13.71
CA MET A 16 -2.87 -1.38 -13.51
C MET A 16 -3.68 -1.06 -14.74
N PRO A 17 -4.80 -1.74 -14.93
CA PRO A 17 -5.60 -1.49 -16.13
C PRO A 17 -5.98 -0.04 -16.31
N GLN A 18 -6.20 0.70 -15.24
CA GLN A 18 -6.60 2.07 -15.41
C GLN A 18 -5.43 3.02 -15.42
N GLY A 19 -4.25 2.57 -15.23
CA GLY A 19 -3.10 3.49 -15.26
C GLY A 19 -1.96 2.95 -14.45
N THR A 20 -0.88 3.70 -14.40
CA THR A 20 0.31 3.28 -13.70
C THR A 20 0.43 4.00 -12.38
N VAL A 21 0.70 3.24 -11.33
CA VAL A 21 0.96 3.82 -10.02
C VAL A 21 2.41 4.25 -10.01
N PRO A 22 2.68 5.53 -9.81
CA PRO A 22 4.06 5.99 -9.88
C PRO A 22 4.87 5.63 -8.64
N VAL A 23 6.17 5.61 -8.82
CA VAL A 23 7.08 5.37 -7.72
C VAL A 23 6.87 6.47 -6.68
N GLY A 24 6.89 6.10 -5.42
CA GLY A 24 6.71 7.07 -4.36
C GLY A 24 5.30 7.11 -3.80
N SER A 25 4.38 6.45 -4.47
CA SER A 25 3.02 6.40 -3.96
C SER A 25 2.99 5.55 -2.70
N THR A 26 2.07 5.82 -1.82
CA THR A 26 2.01 5.11 -0.54
C THR A 26 0.69 4.37 -0.41
N LEU A 27 0.76 3.25 0.28
CA LEU A 27 -0.41 2.45 0.59
C LEU A 27 -0.49 2.27 2.08
N LEU A 28 -1.68 2.34 2.60
CA LEU A 28 -1.91 2.07 4.01
C LEU A 28 -2.91 0.93 4.11
N LEU A 29 -2.55 -0.11 4.83
CA LEU A 29 -3.47 -1.19 5.10
C LEU A 29 -3.86 -1.09 6.55
N MET A 30 -5.12 -0.88 6.82
CA MET A 30 -5.59 -0.73 8.17
C MET A 30 -6.87 -1.52 8.34
N ASN A 31 -6.86 -2.47 9.24
CA ASN A 31 -8.05 -3.28 9.51
C ASN A 31 -8.60 -3.93 8.25
N GLY A 32 -7.73 -4.38 7.38
CA GLY A 32 -8.17 -5.06 6.18
C GLY A 32 -8.63 -4.15 5.04
N VAL A 33 -8.55 -2.85 5.26
CA VAL A 33 -8.97 -1.91 4.24
C VAL A 33 -7.76 -1.18 3.71
N VAL A 34 -7.66 -1.05 2.41
CA VAL A 34 -6.52 -0.42 1.77
C VAL A 34 -6.84 1.04 1.49
N TYR A 35 -5.92 1.92 1.87
CA TYR A 35 -6.04 3.33 1.56
C TYR A 35 -4.84 3.70 0.69
N PHE A 36 -5.08 4.51 -0.31
CA PHE A 36 -4.03 4.84 -1.25
C PHE A 36 -3.87 6.33 -1.26
N ASP A 37 -2.70 6.80 -0.86
CA ASP A 37 -2.43 8.21 -0.81
C ASP A 37 -3.44 8.97 -0.01
N ASN A 38 -4.41 9.50 -0.67
CA ASN A 38 -5.31 10.36 -0.03
C ASN A 38 -6.62 9.81 0.30
N GLY A 39 -6.89 8.60 0.09
CA GLY A 39 -8.23 8.12 0.38
C GLY A 39 -8.34 6.66 0.19
N MET A 40 -9.51 6.13 0.50
CA MET A 40 -9.75 4.71 0.40
C MET A 40 -9.77 4.28 -1.05
N VAL A 41 -9.15 3.16 -1.32
CA VAL A 41 -9.16 2.61 -2.67
C VAL A 41 -10.57 2.17 -3.01
N PRO A 42 -11.03 2.38 -4.22
CA PRO A 42 -12.34 1.88 -4.62
C PRO A 42 -12.46 0.39 -4.35
N GLU A 43 -13.65 -0.02 -3.96
CA GLU A 43 -13.87 -1.39 -3.58
C GLU A 43 -13.41 -2.38 -4.63
N THR A 44 -13.55 -2.03 -5.88
CA THR A 44 -13.17 -2.93 -6.95
C THR A 44 -11.67 -3.19 -6.95
N TYR A 45 -10.87 -2.35 -6.35
CA TYR A 45 -9.44 -2.55 -6.34
C TYR A 45 -8.91 -2.96 -4.98
N GLN A 46 -9.75 -3.06 -3.98
CA GLN A 46 -9.32 -3.45 -2.64
C GLN A 46 -8.65 -4.81 -2.67
N ALA A 47 -9.27 -5.76 -3.32
CA ALA A 47 -8.73 -7.11 -3.37
C ALA A 47 -7.40 -7.14 -4.11
N ALA A 48 -7.31 -6.36 -5.18
CA ALA A 48 -6.09 -6.34 -5.98
C ALA A 48 -4.90 -5.83 -5.15
N PHE A 49 -5.10 -4.74 -4.43
CA PHE A 49 -4.02 -4.20 -3.62
C PHE A 49 -3.73 -5.09 -2.42
N SER A 50 -4.74 -5.70 -1.83
CA SER A 50 -4.52 -6.60 -0.71
C SER A 50 -3.71 -7.80 -1.16
N ASN A 51 -4.01 -8.33 -2.33
CA ASN A 51 -3.26 -9.44 -2.86
C ASN A 51 -1.84 -9.04 -3.19
N LEU A 52 -1.66 -7.83 -3.70
CA LEU A 52 -0.33 -7.35 -4.01
C LEU A 52 0.50 -7.25 -2.73
N ILE A 53 -0.06 -6.69 -1.67
CA ILE A 53 0.64 -6.58 -0.41
C ILE A 53 1.03 -7.96 0.11
N ALA A 54 0.09 -8.90 0.07
CA ALA A 54 0.38 -10.25 0.56
C ALA A 54 1.47 -10.91 -0.26
N LYS A 55 1.43 -10.70 -1.58
CA LYS A 55 2.42 -11.29 -2.44
C LYS A 55 3.79 -10.69 -2.19
N GLU A 56 3.83 -9.38 -1.99
CA GLU A 56 5.10 -8.71 -1.76
C GLU A 56 5.72 -9.16 -0.46
N LYS A 57 4.91 -9.35 0.58
CA LYS A 57 5.42 -9.83 1.84
C LYS A 57 5.98 -11.23 1.67
N LYS A 58 5.35 -12.03 0.84
CA LYS A 58 5.80 -13.38 0.65
C LYS A 58 7.04 -13.45 -0.20
N THR A 59 7.16 -12.59 -1.20
CA THR A 59 8.24 -12.67 -2.14
C THR A 59 9.37 -11.69 -1.90
N GLY A 60 9.25 -10.83 -0.93
CA GLY A 60 10.36 -9.95 -0.61
C GLY A 60 10.22 -8.53 -1.08
N TYR A 61 9.03 -8.06 -1.24
CA TYR A 61 8.81 -6.64 -1.54
C TYR A 61 9.51 -6.18 -2.80
N ASN A 62 9.03 -6.64 -3.92
CA ASN A 62 9.55 -6.20 -5.17
C ASN A 62 9.08 -4.83 -5.57
N TYR A 63 7.81 -4.51 -5.43
CA TYR A 63 7.26 -3.21 -5.76
C TYR A 63 7.06 -2.37 -4.53
N LEU A 64 6.77 -2.99 -3.41
CA LEU A 64 6.45 -2.27 -2.20
C LEU A 64 7.50 -2.50 -1.14
N ARG A 65 7.70 -1.51 -0.30
CA ARG A 65 8.56 -1.67 0.85
C ARG A 65 7.88 -1.10 2.04
N PRO A 66 8.13 -1.62 3.22
CA PRO A 66 7.55 -1.05 4.43
C PRO A 66 7.97 0.40 4.54
N TYR A 67 7.06 1.24 4.97
CA TYR A 67 7.32 2.65 5.01
C TYR A 67 6.85 3.20 6.35
N THR A 68 7.69 3.93 7.02
CA THR A 68 7.33 4.53 8.28
C THR A 68 7.34 6.03 8.09
N PRO A 69 6.19 6.66 8.07
CA PRO A 69 6.14 8.09 7.87
C PRO A 69 6.84 8.82 9.00
N LEU A 70 7.48 9.92 8.67
CA LEU A 70 8.07 10.69 9.68
C LEU A 70 7.06 11.56 10.28
N PHE A 71 6.73 11.41 11.52
CA PHE A 71 5.81 12.21 12.12
C PHE A 71 6.45 13.05 13.09
N ASN A 72 6.06 14.16 13.23
CA ASN A 72 6.58 14.92 14.12
C ASN A 72 5.97 14.87 15.26
N LYS A 73 5.72 14.31 15.95
CA LYS A 73 5.22 14.12 16.99
C LYS A 73 4.96 15.15 17.61
N VAL A 74 4.44 15.63 17.69
CA VAL A 74 4.24 16.64 18.26
C VAL A 74 3.76 16.53 19.26
#